data_70adad5896cd50abd1b3ff9b5fb588ab
#
_entry.id   70adad5896cd50abd1b3ff9b5fb588ab
#
_cell.length_a   1.000
_cell.length_b   1.000
_cell.length_c   1.000
_cell.angle_alpha   90.00
_cell.angle_beta   90.00
_cell.angle_gamma   90.00
#
_symmetry.space_group_name_H-M   'P 1'
#
loop_
_entity.id
_entity.type
_entity.pdbx_description
1 polymer ?
#
loop_
_entity_poly.entity_id
_entity_poly.type
_entity_poly.pdbx_seq_one_letter_code
_entity_poly.pdbx_strand_id
1 'polypeptide(L)'
;MYDNIVKFISETTSVNEYGDTVTTTTERTVFAEVKSIGQSEFYQSQASGFKPEIKFVLADFYDYQGERSLKFTPYSGIETIYEVIRTYRVDNRLEVVCQRGIE
;
A
#
# COMPACT_ATOMS: atom_id res chain seq x y z
N MET A 1 -13.03 -11.77 -3.75
CA MET A 1 -12.35 -11.79 -5.06
C MET A 1 -11.52 -10.54 -5.28
N TYR A 2 -10.63 -10.56 -6.23
CA TYR A 2 -9.66 -9.48 -6.47
C TYR A 2 -10.26 -8.44 -7.41
N ASP A 3 -11.34 -7.78 -6.94
CA ASP A 3 -12.16 -6.89 -7.75
C ASP A 3 -11.79 -5.42 -7.59
N ASN A 4 -10.97 -5.10 -6.59
CA ASN A 4 -10.61 -3.72 -6.30
C ASN A 4 -9.27 -3.40 -6.94
N ILE A 5 -9.08 -2.13 -7.26
CA ILE A 5 -7.85 -1.65 -7.88
C ILE A 5 -7.10 -0.78 -6.89
N VAL A 6 -5.82 -1.10 -6.67
CA VAL A 6 -4.92 -0.26 -5.90
C VAL A 6 -3.79 0.18 -6.82
N LYS A 7 -3.26 1.37 -6.57
CA LYS A 7 -2.14 1.92 -7.33
C LYS A 7 -0.96 2.06 -6.38
N PHE A 8 0.03 1.18 -6.52
CA PHE A 8 1.25 1.30 -5.74
C PHE A 8 2.08 2.47 -6.27
N ILE A 9 2.56 3.29 -5.34
CA ILE A 9 3.32 4.49 -5.65
C ILE A 9 4.79 4.23 -5.37
N SER A 10 5.65 4.47 -6.35
CA SER A 10 7.09 4.44 -6.15
C SER A 10 7.70 5.74 -6.63
N GLU A 11 8.74 6.20 -5.92
CA GLU A 11 9.46 7.40 -6.26
C GLU A 11 10.89 7.04 -6.60
N THR A 12 11.39 7.61 -7.69
CA THR A 12 12.76 7.46 -8.13
C THR A 12 13.41 8.84 -8.17
N THR A 13 14.56 8.95 -7.53
CA THR A 13 15.32 10.19 -7.52
C THR A 13 16.53 10.03 -8.41
N SER A 14 16.75 10.99 -9.31
CA SER A 14 17.91 11.01 -10.20
C SER A 14 18.48 12.42 -10.26
N VAL A 15 19.69 12.52 -10.77
CA VAL A 15 20.37 13.81 -10.97
C VAL A 15 20.42 14.07 -12.48
N ASN A 16 19.90 15.24 -12.90
CA ASN A 16 19.91 15.60 -14.31
C ASN A 16 21.28 16.14 -14.72
N GLU A 17 21.42 16.49 -15.99
CA GLU A 17 22.70 16.99 -16.55
C GLU A 17 23.18 18.31 -15.94
N TYR A 18 22.27 19.05 -15.30
CA TYR A 18 22.60 20.31 -14.63
C TYR A 18 22.93 20.13 -13.15
N GLY A 19 22.95 18.88 -12.65
CA GLY A 19 23.23 18.60 -11.25
C GLY A 19 22.03 18.75 -10.33
N ASP A 20 20.85 19.03 -10.86
CA ASP A 20 19.64 19.16 -10.05
C ASP A 20 19.02 17.80 -9.77
N THR A 21 18.45 17.65 -8.56
CA THR A 21 17.74 16.44 -8.17
C THR A 21 16.34 16.44 -8.77
N VAL A 22 16.02 15.37 -9.48
CA VAL A 22 14.71 15.18 -10.09
C VAL A 22 14.05 13.96 -9.46
N THR A 23 12.82 14.13 -8.93
CA THR A 23 12.04 13.04 -8.37
C THR A 23 10.92 12.68 -9.35
N THR A 24 10.89 11.41 -9.72
CA THR A 24 9.84 10.87 -10.60
C THR A 24 8.95 9.93 -9.80
N THR A 25 7.65 10.17 -9.85
CA THR A 25 6.65 9.32 -9.20
C THR A 25 6.03 8.40 -10.23
N THR A 26 6.02 7.09 -9.94
CA THR A 26 5.43 6.08 -10.81
C THR A 26 4.30 5.39 -10.06
N GLU A 27 3.19 5.17 -10.75
CA GLU A 27 2.04 4.45 -10.20
C GLU A 27 1.88 3.14 -10.96
N ARG A 28 1.71 2.06 -10.22
CA ARG A 28 1.52 0.73 -10.79
C ARG A 28 0.19 0.16 -10.32
N THR A 29 -0.68 -0.15 -11.26
CA THR A 29 -2.03 -0.64 -10.99
C THR A 29 -2.02 -2.14 -10.72
N VAL A 30 -2.64 -2.56 -9.62
CA VAL A 30 -2.72 -3.96 -9.22
C VAL A 30 -4.14 -4.24 -8.73
N PHE A 31 -4.64 -5.43 -9.04
CA PHE A 31 -5.92 -5.89 -8.51
C PHE A 31 -5.74 -6.48 -7.12
N ALA A 32 -6.67 -6.17 -6.23
CA ALA A 32 -6.60 -6.64 -4.84
C ALA A 32 -7.99 -6.91 -4.29
N GLU A 33 -8.03 -7.71 -3.23
CA GLU A 33 -9.21 -7.89 -2.40
C GLU A 33 -9.06 -7.05 -1.15
N VAL A 34 -10.11 -6.30 -0.77
CA VAL A 34 -10.09 -5.46 0.41
C VAL A 34 -10.67 -6.23 1.59
N LYS A 35 -9.95 -6.24 2.70
CA LYS A 35 -10.37 -6.91 3.93
C LYS A 35 -10.26 -5.99 5.13
N SER A 36 -11.07 -6.29 6.16
CA SER A 36 -11.01 -5.60 7.43
C SER A 36 -9.80 -6.07 8.23
N ILE A 37 -9.31 -5.20 9.10
CA ILE A 37 -8.21 -5.54 10.02
C ILE A 37 -8.75 -6.41 11.15
N GLY A 38 -8.07 -7.50 11.46
CA GLY A 38 -8.40 -8.35 12.58
C GLY A 38 -8.13 -7.64 13.91
N GLN A 39 -8.90 -7.96 14.93
CA GLN A 39 -8.81 -7.29 16.22
C GLN A 39 -7.44 -7.45 16.88
N SER A 40 -6.88 -8.66 16.87
CA SER A 40 -5.58 -8.89 17.48
C SER A 40 -4.47 -8.18 16.72
N GLU A 41 -4.57 -8.12 15.40
CA GLU A 41 -3.61 -7.40 14.58
C GLU A 41 -3.66 -5.90 14.86
N PHE A 42 -4.85 -5.35 15.05
CA PHE A 42 -5.02 -3.94 15.41
C PHE A 42 -4.34 -3.62 16.72
N TYR A 43 -4.55 -4.43 17.76
CA TYR A 43 -3.95 -4.19 19.06
C TYR A 43 -2.42 -4.32 19.05
N GLN A 44 -1.89 -5.30 18.31
CA GLN A 44 -0.44 -5.47 18.19
C GLN A 44 0.20 -4.27 17.49
N SER A 45 -0.44 -3.77 16.44
CA SER A 45 0.08 -2.60 15.71
C SER A 45 0.00 -1.33 16.55
N GLN A 46 -1.04 -1.19 17.37
CA GLN A 46 -1.21 -0.04 18.24
C GLN A 46 -0.09 0.06 19.26
N ALA A 47 0.38 -1.08 19.77
CA ALA A 47 1.50 -1.11 20.71
C ALA A 47 2.79 -0.55 20.08
N SER A 48 2.92 -0.62 18.77
CA SER A 48 4.07 -0.10 18.03
C SER A 48 3.81 1.31 17.46
N GLY A 49 2.69 1.93 17.80
CA GLY A 49 2.34 3.28 17.34
C GLY A 49 1.64 3.34 16.00
N PHE A 50 1.30 2.19 15.41
CA PHE A 50 0.59 2.15 14.13
C PHE A 50 -0.91 2.06 14.36
N LYS A 51 -1.68 2.58 13.41
CA LYS A 51 -3.14 2.53 13.43
C LYS A 51 -3.64 1.91 12.13
N PRO A 52 -3.55 0.57 12.00
CA PRO A 52 -3.97 -0.09 10.76
C PRO A 52 -5.46 0.15 10.50
N GLU A 53 -5.80 0.44 9.27
CA GLU A 53 -7.16 0.79 8.89
C GLU A 53 -7.73 -0.19 7.88
N ILE A 54 -6.90 -0.74 6.98
CA ILE A 54 -7.36 -1.54 5.88
C ILE A 54 -6.28 -2.56 5.50
N LYS A 55 -6.73 -3.69 4.97
CA LYS A 55 -5.83 -4.72 4.48
C LYS A 55 -6.19 -5.07 3.03
N PHE A 56 -5.18 -5.13 2.18
CA PHE A 56 -5.34 -5.55 0.80
C PHE A 56 -4.69 -6.91 0.60
N VAL A 57 -5.36 -7.79 -0.12
CA VAL A 57 -4.81 -9.11 -0.44
C VAL A 57 -4.54 -9.14 -1.94
N LEU A 58 -3.28 -9.36 -2.30
CA LEU A 58 -2.85 -9.51 -3.70
C LEU A 58 -2.88 -10.98 -4.06
N ALA A 59 -3.32 -11.27 -5.28
CA ALA A 59 -3.39 -12.66 -5.77
C ALA A 59 -2.01 -13.29 -5.90
N ASP A 60 -0.99 -12.48 -6.16
CA ASP A 60 0.37 -12.94 -6.38
C ASP A 60 1.32 -12.01 -5.61
N PHE A 61 2.20 -12.59 -4.79
CA PHE A 61 3.16 -11.80 -4.02
C PHE A 61 4.15 -11.04 -4.91
N TYR A 62 4.35 -11.45 -6.15
CA TYR A 62 5.20 -10.74 -7.09
C TYR A 62 4.62 -9.39 -7.51
N ASP A 63 3.33 -9.18 -7.28
CA ASP A 63 2.69 -7.89 -7.58
C ASP A 63 3.13 -6.78 -6.64
N TYR A 64 3.79 -7.11 -5.54
CA TYR A 64 4.34 -6.13 -4.62
C TYR A 64 5.86 -6.08 -4.75
N GLN A 65 6.39 -4.88 -4.92
CA GLN A 65 7.82 -4.67 -5.15
C GLN A 65 8.46 -3.77 -4.08
N GLY A 66 7.90 -3.76 -2.88
CA GLY A 66 8.46 -2.99 -1.78
C GLY A 66 8.00 -1.54 -1.70
N GLU A 67 6.96 -1.17 -2.41
CA GLU A 67 6.41 0.18 -2.35
C GLU A 67 5.87 0.47 -0.96
N ARG A 68 6.05 1.70 -0.49
CA ARG A 68 5.63 2.11 0.86
C ARG A 68 4.25 2.75 0.90
N SER A 69 3.73 3.17 -0.24
CA SER A 69 2.46 3.88 -0.33
C SER A 69 1.63 3.34 -1.48
N LEU A 70 0.32 3.47 -1.34
CA LEU A 70 -0.60 3.13 -2.41
C LEU A 70 -1.81 4.07 -2.37
N LYS A 71 -2.51 4.15 -3.49
CA LYS A 71 -3.77 4.89 -3.60
C LYS A 71 -4.90 3.90 -3.78
N PHE A 72 -6.00 4.15 -3.10
CA PHE A 72 -7.21 3.36 -3.22
C PHE A 72 -8.42 4.28 -3.10
N THR A 73 -9.43 4.04 -3.94
CA THR A 73 -10.69 4.79 -3.89
C THR A 73 -11.75 3.91 -3.26
N PRO A 74 -12.11 4.15 -1.98
CA PRO A 74 -13.17 3.39 -1.32
C PRO A 74 -14.56 3.80 -1.83
N TYR A 75 -15.60 3.23 -1.24
CA TYR A 75 -16.99 3.50 -1.62
C TYR A 75 -17.38 4.97 -1.55
N SER A 76 -16.71 5.75 -0.74
CA SER A 76 -16.95 7.19 -0.66
C SER A 76 -16.60 7.93 -1.96
N GLY A 77 -15.83 7.29 -2.84
CA GLY A 77 -15.42 7.88 -4.11
C GLY A 77 -14.24 8.83 -4.01
N ILE A 78 -13.67 8.99 -2.83
CA ILE A 78 -12.53 9.88 -2.60
C ILE A 78 -11.25 9.04 -2.60
N GLU A 79 -10.36 9.31 -3.55
CA GLU A 79 -9.07 8.63 -3.62
C GLU A 79 -8.25 8.97 -2.38
N THR A 80 -7.79 7.94 -1.68
CA THR A 80 -7.07 8.07 -0.42
C THR A 80 -5.70 7.43 -0.54
N ILE A 81 -4.69 8.08 0.02
CA ILE A 81 -3.34 7.54 0.08
C ILE A 81 -3.17 6.77 1.38
N TYR A 82 -2.74 5.52 1.25
CA TYR A 82 -2.46 4.66 2.40
C TYR A 82 -0.97 4.37 2.46
N GLU A 83 -0.48 4.22 3.67
CA GLU A 83 0.91 3.86 3.93
C GLU A 83 0.97 2.39 4.34
N VAL A 84 1.90 1.63 3.74
CA VAL A 84 2.08 0.22 4.04
C VAL A 84 2.81 0.08 5.36
N ILE A 85 2.17 -0.60 6.33
CA ILE A 85 2.75 -0.88 7.64
C ILE A 85 3.58 -2.14 7.60
N ARG A 86 3.00 -3.22 7.06
CA ARG A 86 3.65 -4.52 6.98
C ARG A 86 2.98 -5.39 5.92
N THR A 87 3.66 -6.47 5.56
CA THR A 87 3.14 -7.44 4.60
C THR A 87 3.27 -8.84 5.16
N TYR A 88 2.35 -9.72 4.76
CA TYR A 88 2.39 -11.14 5.10
C TYR A 88 2.20 -11.97 3.84
N ARG A 89 3.09 -12.90 3.61
CA ARG A 89 2.94 -13.84 2.50
C ARG A 89 2.23 -15.10 3.00
N VAL A 90 1.15 -15.49 2.30
CA VAL A 90 0.43 -16.73 2.56
C VAL A 90 0.35 -17.48 1.23
N ASP A 91 1.14 -18.52 1.07
CA ASP A 91 1.31 -19.25 -0.20
C ASP A 91 1.76 -18.27 -1.29
N ASN A 92 0.99 -18.12 -2.38
CA ASN A 92 1.31 -17.17 -3.45
C ASN A 92 0.67 -15.80 -3.24
N ARG A 93 -0.16 -15.66 -2.22
CA ARG A 93 -0.86 -14.41 -1.93
C ARG A 93 -0.06 -13.56 -0.97
N LEU A 94 -0.24 -12.26 -1.05
CA LEU A 94 0.39 -11.32 -0.14
C LEU A 94 -0.68 -10.45 0.50
N GLU A 95 -0.67 -10.37 1.83
CA GLU A 95 -1.53 -9.45 2.58
C GLU A 95 -0.74 -8.19 2.90
N VAL A 96 -1.29 -7.05 2.50
CA VAL A 96 -0.66 -5.75 2.69
C VAL A 96 -1.49 -4.96 3.69
N VAL A 97 -0.95 -4.73 4.88
CA VAL A 97 -1.64 -4.00 5.95
C VAL A 97 -1.26 -2.54 5.86
N CYS A 98 -2.26 -1.68 5.83
CA CYS A 98 -2.07 -0.25 5.59
C CYS A 98 -2.77 0.60 6.64
N GLN A 99 -2.24 1.80 6.82
CA GLN A 99 -2.87 2.87 7.59
C GLN A 99 -3.04 4.08 6.68
N ARG A 100 -3.92 5.02 7.08
CA ARG A 100 -4.10 6.23 6.30
C ARG A 100 -2.82 7.04 6.32
N GLY A 101 -2.39 7.46 5.13
CA GLY A 101 -1.20 8.29 5.01
C GLY A 101 -1.40 9.67 5.59
N ILE A 102 -0.32 10.27 6.05
CA ILE A 102 -0.31 11.65 6.53
C ILE A 102 -0.04 12.54 5.33
N GLU A 103 -0.92 13.49 5.11
CA GLU A 103 -0.74 14.47 4.05
C GLU A 103 0.04 15.68 4.55
#